data_e0299203724d6f675114f48d1d4e546d
#
_entry.id   e0299203724d6f675114f48d1d4e546d
#
_cell.length_a   1.000
_cell.length_b   1.000
_cell.length_c   1.000
_cell.angle_alpha   90.00
_cell.angle_beta   90.00
_cell.angle_gamma   90.00
#
_symmetry.space_group_name_H-M   'P 1'
#
loop_
_entity.id
_entity.type
_entity.pdbx_description
1 polymer ?
#
loop_
_entity_poly.entity_id
_entity_poly.type
_entity_poly.pdbx_seq_one_letter_code
_entity_poly.pdbx_strand_id
1 'polypeptide(L)'
;MNRHIVNLALGITLVSGAVAPTTSSQVPSGKDVVKPEVYTSMEPAGRGGWFQIAVVMNIRPGFHVNARAKSDEYLIATDLKAQLPLGFTSGEVVYPKGKLETFTFSKKPLNVYQGKVILLLPVNALVTAPLGEQHIPLKLRYQACSTEFCLPPATLPLDAVVNIAASPSAAKPAHQELFSSK
;
A
#
# COMPACT_ATOMS: atom_id res chain seq x y z
N MET A 1 1.89 85.88 33.16
CA MET A 1 1.85 85.37 31.76
C MET A 1 2.18 83.90 31.80
N ASN A 2 1.11 83.02 31.90
CA ASN A 2 1.24 81.55 31.97
C ASN A 2 0.83 80.97 30.65
N ARG A 3 1.73 80.30 29.96
CA ARG A 3 1.49 79.53 28.77
C ARG A 3 1.28 78.06 29.13
N HIS A 4 0.07 77.56 29.11
CA HIS A 4 -0.25 76.16 29.24
C HIS A 4 0.01 75.44 27.88
N ILE A 5 0.95 74.51 27.90
CA ILE A 5 1.20 73.62 26.73
C ILE A 5 0.36 72.35 26.96
N VAL A 6 -0.62 72.16 26.10
CA VAL A 6 -1.44 70.90 26.06
C VAL A 6 -0.73 69.90 25.17
N ASN A 7 -0.20 68.83 25.79
CA ASN A 7 0.36 67.67 25.07
C ASN A 7 -0.79 66.73 24.66
N LEU A 8 -1.04 66.67 23.37
CA LEU A 8 -1.97 65.71 22.79
C LEU A 8 -1.20 64.39 22.49
N ALA A 9 -1.42 63.38 23.34
CA ALA A 9 -0.87 62.04 23.10
C ALA A 9 -1.73 61.27 22.12
N LEU A 10 -1.20 61.03 20.92
CA LEU A 10 -1.82 60.23 19.88
C LEU A 10 -1.58 58.72 20.14
N GLY A 11 -2.57 58.01 20.69
CA GLY A 11 -2.47 56.58 20.95
C GLY A 11 -2.63 55.79 19.63
N ILE A 12 -1.58 55.13 19.18
CA ILE A 12 -1.58 54.20 18.07
C ILE A 12 -1.99 52.82 18.61
N THR A 13 -3.22 52.36 18.34
CA THR A 13 -3.64 50.99 18.63
C THR A 13 -3.16 50.07 17.51
N LEU A 14 -2.17 49.22 17.79
CA LEU A 14 -1.73 48.13 16.96
C LEU A 14 -2.80 47.01 16.99
N VAL A 15 -3.54 46.86 15.94
CA VAL A 15 -4.42 45.69 15.72
C VAL A 15 -3.56 44.54 15.21
N SER A 16 -3.19 43.62 16.11
CA SER A 16 -2.53 42.37 15.75
C SER A 16 -3.57 41.44 15.10
N GLY A 17 -3.61 41.40 13.78
CA GLY A 17 -4.39 40.41 13.03
C GLY A 17 -3.76 39.02 13.16
N ALA A 18 -4.40 38.11 13.88
CA ALA A 18 -4.03 36.69 13.90
C ALA A 18 -4.36 36.07 12.53
N VAL A 19 -3.34 35.79 11.72
CA VAL A 19 -3.48 35.01 10.48
C VAL A 19 -3.62 33.54 10.88
N ALA A 20 -4.84 32.99 10.80
CA ALA A 20 -5.06 31.56 10.99
C ALA A 20 -4.38 30.79 9.83
N PRO A 21 -3.63 29.72 10.13
CA PRO A 21 -3.05 28.89 9.07
C PRO A 21 -4.18 28.20 8.27
N THR A 22 -4.33 28.55 7.01
CA THR A 22 -5.19 27.80 6.07
C THR A 22 -4.53 26.45 5.77
N THR A 23 -5.05 25.39 6.39
CA THR A 23 -4.63 24.01 6.09
C THR A 23 -5.16 23.67 4.69
N SER A 24 -4.31 23.81 3.68
CA SER A 24 -4.63 23.33 2.32
C SER A 24 -4.72 21.81 2.36
N SER A 25 -5.94 21.29 2.19
CA SER A 25 -6.18 19.85 2.02
C SER A 25 -5.67 19.45 0.63
N GLN A 26 -4.39 19.07 0.54
CA GLN A 26 -3.82 18.58 -0.72
C GLN A 26 -4.41 17.20 -1.05
N VAL A 27 -4.86 17.05 -2.30
CA VAL A 27 -5.25 15.75 -2.85
C VAL A 27 -4.02 14.83 -2.78
N PRO A 28 -4.12 13.64 -2.14
CA PRO A 28 -2.96 12.75 -1.99
C PRO A 28 -2.50 12.23 -3.36
N SER A 29 -1.22 11.91 -3.47
CA SER A 29 -0.74 11.13 -4.60
C SER A 29 -1.33 9.71 -4.56
N GLY A 30 -1.53 9.08 -5.72
CA GLY A 30 -1.95 7.67 -5.77
C GLY A 30 -1.04 6.75 -4.96
N LYS A 31 0.25 7.07 -4.85
CA LYS A 31 1.24 6.30 -4.07
C LYS A 31 1.02 6.39 -2.56
N ASP A 32 0.37 7.44 -2.07
CA ASP A 32 0.15 7.67 -0.63
C ASP A 32 -1.15 7.02 -0.13
N VAL A 33 -1.95 6.44 -1.03
CA VAL A 33 -3.22 5.82 -0.68
C VAL A 33 -3.04 4.41 -0.11
N VAL A 34 -2.05 3.67 -0.58
CA VAL A 34 -1.76 2.32 -0.09
C VAL A 34 -0.43 2.31 0.65
N LYS A 35 -0.45 1.85 1.91
CA LYS A 35 0.76 1.54 2.67
C LYS A 35 0.96 0.03 2.62
N PRO A 36 1.86 -0.48 1.76
CA PRO A 36 2.10 -1.91 1.65
C PRO A 36 3.08 -2.39 2.71
N GLU A 37 2.87 -3.63 3.17
CA GLU A 37 3.79 -4.38 4.02
C GLU A 37 4.02 -5.75 3.38
N VAL A 38 5.21 -6.31 3.53
CA VAL A 38 5.58 -7.59 2.92
C VAL A 38 6.03 -8.56 4.00
N TYR A 39 5.50 -9.77 3.96
CA TYR A 39 5.80 -10.84 4.92
C TYR A 39 6.02 -12.15 4.20
N THR A 40 6.82 -13.05 4.81
CA THR A 40 7.00 -14.42 4.33
C THR A 40 6.35 -15.40 5.30
N SER A 41 5.81 -16.51 4.79
CA SER A 41 5.16 -17.54 5.63
C SER A 41 6.15 -18.43 6.38
N MET A 42 7.44 -18.34 6.04
CA MET A 42 8.53 -19.12 6.64
C MET A 42 9.73 -18.22 6.91
N GLU A 43 10.30 -18.29 8.12
CA GLU A 43 11.51 -17.58 8.55
C GLU A 43 12.38 -18.49 9.44
N PRO A 44 13.38 -19.17 8.88
CA PRO A 44 13.76 -19.25 7.47
C PRO A 44 12.81 -20.11 6.62
N ALA A 45 12.83 -19.90 5.31
CA ALA A 45 12.29 -20.85 4.34
C ALA A 45 13.33 -21.92 4.01
N GLY A 46 12.86 -23.11 3.63
CA GLY A 46 13.77 -24.22 3.33
C GLY A 46 14.06 -24.36 1.84
N ARG A 47 15.33 -24.55 1.48
CA ARG A 47 15.72 -24.92 0.13
C ARG A 47 15.02 -26.23 -0.29
N GLY A 48 14.47 -26.27 -1.52
CA GLY A 48 13.68 -27.38 -2.03
C GLY A 48 12.22 -27.37 -1.51
N GLY A 49 11.78 -26.28 -0.87
CA GLY A 49 10.45 -26.15 -0.29
C GLY A 49 9.66 -24.97 -0.81
N TRP A 50 8.35 -25.00 -0.55
CA TRP A 50 7.43 -23.91 -0.85
C TRP A 50 7.27 -23.00 0.38
N PHE A 51 7.12 -21.72 0.11
CA PHE A 51 6.67 -20.71 1.05
C PHE A 51 5.76 -19.71 0.34
N GLN A 52 5.15 -18.80 1.08
CA GLN A 52 4.32 -17.75 0.51
C GLN A 52 4.86 -16.37 0.88
N ILE A 53 4.71 -15.43 -0.03
CA ILE A 53 4.90 -14.01 0.24
C ILE A 53 3.51 -13.39 0.34
N ALA A 54 3.23 -12.68 1.45
CA ALA A 54 2.04 -11.88 1.63
C ALA A 54 2.37 -10.41 1.39
N VAL A 55 1.64 -9.76 0.49
CA VAL A 55 1.64 -8.30 0.34
C VAL A 55 0.36 -7.78 0.98
N VAL A 56 0.49 -7.16 2.14
CA VAL A 56 -0.61 -6.55 2.89
C VAL A 56 -0.77 -5.11 2.41
N MET A 57 -1.89 -4.81 1.78
CA MET A 57 -2.25 -3.47 1.33
C MET A 57 -3.11 -2.81 2.39
N ASN A 58 -2.61 -1.82 3.10
CA ASN A 58 -3.39 -0.98 4.00
C ASN A 58 -3.88 0.24 3.20
N ILE A 59 -5.14 0.20 2.76
CA ILE A 59 -5.77 1.23 1.93
C ILE A 59 -6.31 2.33 2.84
N ARG A 60 -5.94 3.57 2.56
CA ARG A 60 -6.35 4.76 3.32
C ARG A 60 -7.87 4.87 3.39
N PRO A 61 -8.48 5.18 4.57
CA PRO A 61 -9.90 5.46 4.69
C PRO A 61 -10.39 6.53 3.71
N GLY A 62 -11.58 6.34 3.14
CA GLY A 62 -12.15 7.21 2.09
C GLY A 62 -11.66 6.90 0.67
N PHE A 63 -10.74 5.94 0.53
CA PHE A 63 -10.27 5.46 -0.77
C PHE A 63 -10.54 3.96 -0.95
N HIS A 64 -10.59 3.58 -2.21
CA HIS A 64 -10.62 2.19 -2.67
C HIS A 64 -9.64 2.02 -3.84
N VAL A 65 -9.31 0.78 -4.15
CA VAL A 65 -8.57 0.42 -5.37
C VAL A 65 -9.38 -0.60 -6.16
N ASN A 66 -9.26 -0.60 -7.48
CA ASN A 66 -9.94 -1.60 -8.30
C ASN A 66 -9.41 -3.00 -7.96
N ALA A 67 -10.31 -3.97 -7.79
CA ALA A 67 -9.93 -5.36 -7.55
C ALA A 67 -9.22 -5.98 -8.77
N ARG A 68 -8.62 -7.16 -8.60
CA ARG A 68 -8.00 -7.90 -9.72
C ARG A 68 -9.01 -8.19 -10.82
N ALA A 69 -10.18 -8.70 -10.46
CA ALA A 69 -11.31 -8.87 -11.37
C ALA A 69 -12.07 -7.54 -11.48
N LYS A 70 -11.55 -6.63 -12.31
CA LYS A 70 -12.13 -5.30 -12.52
C LYS A 70 -13.50 -5.38 -13.20
N SER A 71 -14.38 -4.42 -12.90
CA SER A 71 -15.74 -4.36 -13.43
C SER A 71 -15.85 -3.80 -14.86
N ASP A 72 -14.79 -3.13 -15.34
CA ASP A 72 -14.79 -2.50 -16.66
C ASP A 72 -13.37 -2.48 -17.26
N GLU A 73 -13.26 -2.48 -18.60
CA GLU A 73 -11.97 -2.61 -19.29
C GLU A 73 -11.07 -1.40 -19.11
N TYR A 74 -11.62 -0.18 -19.01
CA TYR A 74 -10.85 1.05 -18.81
C TYR A 74 -10.25 1.18 -17.43
N LEU A 75 -10.73 0.41 -16.44
CA LEU A 75 -10.21 0.45 -15.08
C LEU A 75 -8.84 -0.23 -15.00
N ILE A 76 -7.97 0.29 -14.15
CA ILE A 76 -6.68 -0.32 -13.87
C ILE A 76 -6.84 -1.27 -12.68
N ALA A 77 -6.73 -2.56 -12.93
CA ALA A 77 -6.79 -3.60 -11.90
C ALA A 77 -5.59 -3.51 -10.93
N THR A 78 -5.78 -3.96 -9.70
CA THR A 78 -4.67 -4.28 -8.79
C THR A 78 -3.91 -5.47 -9.34
N ASP A 79 -2.59 -5.31 -9.49
CA ASP A 79 -1.68 -6.29 -10.06
C ASP A 79 -0.37 -6.36 -9.27
N LEU A 80 0.05 -7.57 -8.90
CA LEU A 80 1.31 -7.84 -8.23
C LEU A 80 2.19 -8.67 -9.16
N LYS A 81 3.41 -8.20 -9.42
CA LYS A 81 4.41 -8.92 -10.19
C LYS A 81 5.66 -9.13 -9.36
N ALA A 82 6.25 -10.31 -9.44
CA ALA A 82 7.54 -10.64 -8.85
C ALA A 82 8.61 -10.76 -9.93
N GLN A 83 9.81 -10.35 -9.59
CA GLN A 83 11.02 -10.57 -10.38
C GLN A 83 11.88 -11.60 -9.65
N LEU A 84 11.66 -12.88 -9.98
CA LEU A 84 12.28 -13.98 -9.28
C LEU A 84 13.77 -14.08 -9.61
N PRO A 85 14.66 -14.16 -8.61
CA PRO A 85 16.06 -14.44 -8.83
C PRO A 85 16.28 -15.91 -9.22
N LEU A 86 17.50 -16.25 -9.66
CA LEU A 86 17.88 -17.64 -9.98
C LEU A 86 17.66 -18.55 -8.76
N GLY A 87 17.14 -19.75 -9.02
CA GLY A 87 16.83 -20.72 -7.97
C GLY A 87 15.44 -20.58 -7.36
N PHE A 88 14.61 -19.66 -7.87
CA PHE A 88 13.22 -19.48 -7.41
C PHE A 88 12.23 -19.60 -8.57
N THR A 89 11.07 -20.17 -8.27
CA THR A 89 9.89 -20.17 -9.15
C THR A 89 8.68 -19.75 -8.36
N SER A 90 7.61 -19.31 -9.02
CA SER A 90 6.36 -18.97 -8.34
C SER A 90 5.15 -19.61 -8.99
N GLY A 91 4.10 -19.78 -8.20
CA GLY A 91 2.75 -19.95 -8.70
C GLY A 91 2.11 -18.62 -9.07
N GLU A 92 0.81 -18.68 -9.35
CA GLU A 92 0.02 -17.48 -9.60
C GLU A 92 -0.26 -16.72 -8.30
N VAL A 93 -0.35 -15.39 -8.40
CA VAL A 93 -0.77 -14.54 -7.28
C VAL A 93 -2.23 -14.82 -6.96
N VAL A 94 -2.51 -15.12 -5.70
CA VAL A 94 -3.86 -15.29 -5.17
C VAL A 94 -4.37 -13.93 -4.70
N TYR A 95 -5.44 -13.47 -5.35
CA TYR A 95 -6.12 -12.22 -5.01
C TYR A 95 -7.40 -12.54 -4.25
N PRO A 96 -7.72 -11.79 -3.19
CA PRO A 96 -8.99 -11.97 -2.50
C PRO A 96 -10.17 -11.53 -3.39
N LYS A 97 -11.36 -11.98 -3.05
CA LYS A 97 -12.59 -11.50 -3.70
C LYS A 97 -12.78 -10.02 -3.33
N GLY A 98 -13.02 -9.18 -4.34
CA GLY A 98 -13.39 -7.79 -4.11
C GLY A 98 -14.86 -7.66 -3.68
N LYS A 99 -15.25 -6.45 -3.30
CA LYS A 99 -16.62 -6.08 -2.98
C LYS A 99 -17.20 -5.24 -4.11
N LEU A 100 -18.46 -5.46 -4.45
CA LEU A 100 -19.19 -4.59 -5.37
C LEU A 100 -19.71 -3.37 -4.60
N GLU A 101 -19.28 -2.19 -5.01
CA GLU A 101 -19.64 -0.91 -4.41
C GLU A 101 -20.15 0.06 -5.48
N THR A 102 -21.15 0.87 -5.15
CA THR A 102 -21.73 1.87 -6.04
C THR A 102 -21.13 3.24 -5.73
N PHE A 103 -20.65 3.92 -6.77
CA PHE A 103 -20.05 5.26 -6.67
C PHE A 103 -20.80 6.25 -7.57
N THR A 104 -20.83 7.52 -7.19
CA THR A 104 -21.55 8.58 -7.92
C THR A 104 -21.03 8.80 -9.34
N PHE A 105 -19.74 8.51 -9.58
CA PHE A 105 -19.09 8.64 -10.88
C PHE A 105 -19.27 7.41 -11.79
N SER A 106 -19.90 6.32 -11.30
CA SER A 106 -20.08 5.09 -12.09
C SER A 106 -21.55 4.69 -12.19
N LYS A 107 -21.98 4.34 -13.41
CA LYS A 107 -23.34 3.82 -13.66
C LYS A 107 -23.53 2.37 -13.18
N LYS A 108 -22.46 1.64 -12.93
CA LYS A 108 -22.45 0.23 -12.52
C LYS A 108 -21.68 0.08 -11.21
N PRO A 109 -22.03 -0.90 -10.36
CA PRO A 109 -21.20 -1.25 -9.22
C PRO A 109 -19.79 -1.66 -9.67
N LEU A 110 -18.77 -1.16 -8.97
CA LEU A 110 -17.38 -1.48 -9.22
C LEU A 110 -16.89 -2.52 -8.22
N ASN A 111 -16.10 -3.47 -8.70
CA ASN A 111 -15.45 -4.46 -7.86
C ASN A 111 -14.14 -3.89 -7.31
N VAL A 112 -14.09 -3.66 -6.00
CA VAL A 112 -13.03 -2.89 -5.35
C VAL A 112 -12.48 -3.57 -4.10
N TYR A 113 -11.29 -3.14 -3.70
CA TYR A 113 -10.69 -3.43 -2.41
C TYR A 113 -10.69 -2.17 -1.54
N GLN A 114 -10.94 -2.35 -0.24
CA GLN A 114 -10.93 -1.30 0.78
C GLN A 114 -10.30 -1.83 2.07
N GLY A 115 -9.76 -0.93 2.89
CA GLY A 115 -9.18 -1.28 4.18
C GLY A 115 -7.93 -2.18 4.04
N LYS A 116 -7.86 -3.26 4.81
CA LYS A 116 -6.75 -4.21 4.78
C LYS A 116 -7.03 -5.33 3.78
N VAL A 117 -6.15 -5.51 2.82
CA VAL A 117 -6.24 -6.52 1.75
C VAL A 117 -4.92 -7.29 1.67
N ILE A 118 -4.98 -8.61 1.55
CA ILE A 118 -3.79 -9.46 1.50
C ILE A 118 -3.73 -10.17 0.14
N LEU A 119 -2.63 -9.98 -0.57
CA LEU A 119 -2.28 -10.68 -1.79
C LEU A 119 -1.26 -11.76 -1.43
N LEU A 120 -1.44 -13.00 -1.90
CA LEU A 120 -0.53 -14.10 -1.61
C LEU A 120 0.17 -14.57 -2.88
N LEU A 121 1.50 -14.68 -2.83
CA LEU A 121 2.32 -15.21 -3.90
C LEU A 121 3.01 -16.49 -3.40
N PRO A 122 2.63 -17.68 -3.90
CA PRO A 122 3.37 -18.91 -3.64
C PRO A 122 4.72 -18.89 -4.35
N VAL A 123 5.79 -19.19 -3.61
CA VAL A 123 7.17 -19.23 -4.13
C VAL A 123 7.82 -20.57 -3.75
N ASN A 124 8.52 -21.16 -4.69
CA ASN A 124 9.32 -22.35 -4.46
C ASN A 124 10.81 -21.98 -4.48
N ALA A 125 11.51 -22.22 -3.38
CA ALA A 125 12.97 -22.19 -3.34
C ALA A 125 13.47 -23.53 -3.86
N LEU A 126 13.95 -23.57 -5.11
CA LEU A 126 14.48 -24.79 -5.73
C LEU A 126 15.69 -25.34 -4.95
N VAL A 127 16.07 -26.58 -5.21
CA VAL A 127 17.28 -27.18 -4.63
C VAL A 127 18.58 -26.43 -5.02
N THR A 128 18.51 -25.59 -6.03
CA THR A 128 19.60 -24.73 -6.50
C THR A 128 19.54 -23.30 -5.92
N ALA A 129 18.53 -22.98 -5.11
CA ALA A 129 18.41 -21.63 -4.52
C ALA A 129 19.64 -21.32 -3.65
N PRO A 130 20.20 -20.10 -3.72
CA PRO A 130 21.28 -19.69 -2.84
C PRO A 130 20.82 -19.73 -1.37
N LEU A 131 21.75 -20.07 -0.46
CA LEU A 131 21.49 -20.03 0.99
C LEU A 131 21.63 -18.60 1.53
N GLY A 132 21.04 -18.38 2.72
CA GLY A 132 21.09 -17.09 3.40
C GLY A 132 20.04 -16.12 2.89
N GLU A 133 20.26 -14.85 3.12
CA GLU A 133 19.32 -13.78 2.77
C GLU A 133 19.18 -13.62 1.26
N GLN A 134 17.94 -13.63 0.79
CA GLN A 134 17.57 -13.46 -0.60
C GLN A 134 16.53 -12.36 -0.72
N HIS A 135 16.63 -11.56 -1.78
CA HIS A 135 15.73 -10.49 -2.12
C HIS A 135 14.90 -10.85 -3.34
N ILE A 136 13.58 -10.73 -3.22
CA ILE A 136 12.62 -10.95 -4.31
C ILE A 136 11.92 -9.64 -4.60
N PRO A 137 12.38 -8.87 -5.61
CA PRO A 137 11.74 -7.61 -5.97
C PRO A 137 10.31 -7.82 -6.46
N LEU A 138 9.40 -6.97 -5.96
CA LEU A 138 7.99 -6.98 -6.32
C LEU A 138 7.57 -5.62 -6.87
N LYS A 139 6.54 -5.61 -7.72
CA LYS A 139 5.89 -4.40 -8.22
C LYS A 139 4.40 -4.51 -7.99
N LEU A 140 3.86 -3.66 -7.12
CA LEU A 140 2.44 -3.54 -6.86
C LEU A 140 1.88 -2.37 -7.68
N ARG A 141 1.02 -2.66 -8.67
CA ARG A 141 0.32 -1.65 -9.48
C ARG A 141 -1.14 -1.61 -9.10
N TYR A 142 -1.71 -0.41 -8.98
CA TYR A 142 -3.12 -0.19 -8.70
C TYR A 142 -3.56 1.19 -9.18
N GLN A 143 -4.87 1.42 -9.17
CA GLN A 143 -5.47 2.74 -9.30
C GLN A 143 -6.38 2.98 -8.09
N ALA A 144 -6.12 4.07 -7.38
CA ALA A 144 -6.89 4.49 -6.23
C ALA A 144 -7.93 5.52 -6.62
N CYS A 145 -9.14 5.38 -6.08
CA CYS A 145 -10.24 6.31 -6.28
C CYS A 145 -10.88 6.68 -4.93
N SER A 146 -11.37 7.90 -4.83
CA SER A 146 -12.30 8.34 -3.77
C SER A 146 -13.74 8.04 -4.19
N THR A 147 -14.71 8.59 -3.48
CA THR A 147 -16.12 8.54 -3.89
C THR A 147 -16.44 9.44 -5.07
N GLU A 148 -15.56 10.37 -5.44
CA GLU A 148 -15.81 11.42 -6.44
C GLU A 148 -14.88 11.33 -7.66
N PHE A 149 -13.65 10.91 -7.47
CA PHE A 149 -12.63 10.90 -8.54
C PHE A 149 -11.61 9.77 -8.37
N CYS A 150 -10.95 9.43 -9.49
CA CYS A 150 -9.83 8.51 -9.49
C CYS A 150 -8.50 9.24 -9.66
N LEU A 151 -7.49 8.79 -8.92
CA LEU A 151 -6.11 9.25 -9.04
C LEU A 151 -5.41 8.56 -10.22
N PRO A 152 -4.33 9.14 -10.74
CA PRO A 152 -3.47 8.43 -11.69
C PRO A 152 -3.02 7.07 -11.13
N PRO A 153 -2.86 6.04 -11.99
CA PRO A 153 -2.35 4.75 -11.58
C PRO A 153 -1.00 4.86 -10.89
N ALA A 154 -0.83 4.14 -9.79
CA ALA A 154 0.41 4.07 -9.04
C ALA A 154 1.09 2.71 -9.23
N THR A 155 2.42 2.70 -9.17
CA THR A 155 3.24 1.48 -9.08
C THR A 155 4.22 1.67 -7.92
N LEU A 156 4.17 0.75 -6.95
CA LEU A 156 5.05 0.73 -5.80
C LEU A 156 6.08 -0.40 -5.97
N PRO A 157 7.38 -0.10 -5.95
CA PRO A 157 8.40 -1.12 -5.81
C PRO A 157 8.40 -1.63 -4.37
N LEU A 158 8.45 -2.94 -4.19
CA LEU A 158 8.53 -3.62 -2.90
C LEU A 158 9.66 -4.65 -2.96
N ASP A 159 10.09 -5.12 -1.80
CA ASP A 159 11.09 -6.16 -1.69
C ASP A 159 10.64 -7.18 -0.64
N ALA A 160 10.64 -8.45 -1.02
CA ALA A 160 10.43 -9.54 -0.08
C ALA A 160 11.78 -10.12 0.29
N VAL A 161 12.18 -9.93 1.55
CA VAL A 161 13.42 -10.50 2.09
C VAL A 161 13.09 -11.84 2.73
N VAL A 162 13.82 -12.90 2.35
CA VAL A 162 13.66 -14.25 2.88
C VAL A 162 15.01 -14.88 3.14
N ASN A 163 15.18 -15.50 4.30
CA ASN A 163 16.38 -16.27 4.62
C ASN A 163 16.18 -17.74 4.20
N ILE A 164 17.07 -18.29 3.36
CA ILE A 164 16.99 -19.65 2.85
C ILE A 164 17.91 -20.58 3.64
N ALA A 165 17.30 -21.53 4.36
CA ALA A 165 17.99 -22.60 5.07
C ALA A 165 18.32 -23.79 4.15
N ALA A 166 19.24 -24.65 4.58
CA ALA A 166 19.81 -25.72 3.75
C ALA A 166 18.81 -26.82 3.34
N SER A 167 17.73 -27.01 4.09
CA SER A 167 16.73 -28.04 3.82
C SER A 167 15.32 -27.61 4.16
N PRO A 168 14.27 -28.25 3.59
CA PRO A 168 12.88 -27.96 3.95
C PRO A 168 12.57 -28.19 5.44
N SER A 169 13.26 -29.13 6.08
CA SER A 169 13.07 -29.44 7.51
C SER A 169 13.59 -28.34 8.45
N ALA A 170 14.40 -27.43 7.96
CA ALA A 170 14.86 -26.26 8.72
C ALA A 170 13.91 -25.07 8.66
N ALA A 171 12.88 -25.14 7.81
CA ALA A 171 11.87 -24.08 7.68
C ALA A 171 11.07 -23.92 8.97
N LYS A 172 10.78 -22.67 9.33
CA LYS A 172 9.97 -22.33 10.50
C LYS A 172 8.80 -21.47 10.09
N PRO A 173 7.55 -21.83 10.45
CA PRO A 173 6.39 -21.00 10.17
C PRO A 173 6.50 -19.63 10.82
N ALA A 174 6.12 -18.60 10.08
CA ALA A 174 6.07 -17.21 10.52
C ALA A 174 4.75 -16.57 10.07
N HIS A 175 4.27 -15.54 10.77
CA HIS A 175 3.11 -14.72 10.39
C HIS A 175 1.85 -15.52 9.98
N GLN A 176 1.59 -16.66 10.66
CA GLN A 176 0.55 -17.63 10.26
C GLN A 176 -0.84 -17.01 10.09
N GLU A 177 -1.12 -15.93 10.84
CA GLU A 177 -2.39 -15.18 10.77
C GLU A 177 -2.65 -14.54 9.40
N LEU A 178 -1.60 -14.30 8.60
CA LEU A 178 -1.70 -13.72 7.25
C LEU A 178 -1.93 -14.78 6.16
N PHE A 179 -1.59 -16.04 6.44
CA PHE A 179 -1.58 -17.13 5.47
C PHE A 179 -2.68 -18.18 5.71
N SER A 180 -3.42 -18.05 6.80
CA SER A 180 -4.58 -18.89 7.09
C SER A 180 -5.75 -18.42 6.21
N SER A 181 -6.20 -19.26 5.26
CA SER A 181 -7.46 -19.02 4.54
C SER A 181 -8.62 -19.03 5.54
N LYS A 182 -9.38 -17.95 5.62
CA LYS A 182 -10.70 -17.92 6.25
C LYS A 182 -11.75 -18.42 5.28
#